data_3b45b86e20d8b631e6b80cfca948c076
#
_entry.id   3b45b86e20d8b631e6b80cfca948c076
#
_cell.length_a   1.000
_cell.length_b   1.000
_cell.length_c   1.000
_cell.angle_alpha   90.00
_cell.angle_beta   90.00
_cell.angle_gamma   90.00
#
_symmetry.space_group_name_H-M   'P 1'
#
loop_
_entity.id
_entity.type
_entity.pdbx_description
1 polymer ?
#
loop_
_entity_poly.entity_id
_entity_poly.type
_entity_poly.pdbx_seq_one_letter_code
_entity_poly.pdbx_strand_id
1 'polypeptide(L)'
;MATAIKSTELDFDNIKNNLKTFLAQTPEFADYNFEASGLSSILDVLAYNTHYNSLLANFALNESFLPSAQLRSSLVSLAGSLGYSVRSKTASCAITNLYVVNPFIPTSMVLPSGFKFSSTINNKSYTFKTRETLIATNNGSNQYYFQLGENQNIAIYEGIEQRKLFVAGPAGENESYIIPTQNLDLQTVQVRVYADPSTTFYDVYTEISDVVSIGKDSRIFVVKETPNGQYELTFGNGARLGKFPSAGNKIEVIYDAVAGPNANGGRTFIPVDTVTDGEGNNLTLNVVTVTGSMAGQEKEPISSIRKNAPYLYATQNRMVTASDYSSLVLRKFSNVISDIKSWGGEDNVPPQYGTVFLSIVFNTENADIIEQTKKDIISLAKNLSVASFSISFTDPNTTYLVVDTKFQWNPNLTSSSQTAIEQIVKDTVINYFDAQLGGFDKSFRRSNLLTLIDDADPSILSSRANVRMQYRFIPSVGISNYTIQFPSSIETSNTTSHSITSDSFNISGKVGTFRNRLGSSVIEIIDISTGKNISDNVGEYNASTGTITLSSFTGSLLSNNANIKITAVPANESTVNALRNNVLNFDATASTTTAIITDSL
;
A
#
# COMPACT_ATOMS: atom_id res chain seq x y z
N MET A 1 13.43 9.61 9.05
CA MET A 1 14.21 10.46 8.12
C MET A 1 15.50 9.74 7.78
N ALA A 2 15.88 9.69 6.51
CA ALA A 2 17.20 9.16 6.13
C ALA A 2 18.26 10.07 6.71
N THR A 3 19.26 9.52 7.39
CA THR A 3 20.37 10.30 7.96
C THR A 3 21.30 10.71 6.81
N ALA A 4 21.29 11.99 6.45
CA ALA A 4 22.19 12.52 5.43
C ALA A 4 23.64 12.49 5.95
N ILE A 5 24.56 12.00 5.11
CA ILE A 5 26.00 11.99 5.41
C ILE A 5 26.58 13.32 4.94
N LYS A 6 27.26 14.03 5.83
CA LYS A 6 27.99 15.27 5.51
C LYS A 6 29.47 15.00 5.65
N SER A 7 30.25 15.06 4.56
CA SER A 7 31.68 14.79 4.55
C SER A 7 32.52 16.02 4.28
N THR A 8 31.91 17.08 3.76
CA THR A 8 32.61 18.33 3.40
C THR A 8 31.84 19.54 3.91
N GLU A 9 32.54 20.69 4.07
CA GLU A 9 31.90 21.96 4.42
C GLU A 9 30.98 22.42 3.26
N LEU A 10 29.77 22.82 3.60
CA LEU A 10 28.76 23.29 2.65
C LEU A 10 28.37 24.75 2.83
N ASP A 11 28.82 25.39 3.91
CA ASP A 11 28.56 26.79 4.16
C ASP A 11 29.49 27.67 3.33
N PHE A 12 28.91 28.55 2.52
CA PHE A 12 29.67 29.43 1.62
C PHE A 12 30.58 30.39 2.39
N ASP A 13 30.06 30.99 3.46
CA ASP A 13 30.81 31.97 4.25
C ASP A 13 31.99 31.32 4.99
N ASN A 14 31.78 30.10 5.51
CA ASN A 14 32.86 29.33 6.12
C ASN A 14 33.94 28.97 5.10
N ILE A 15 33.57 28.57 3.89
CA ILE A 15 34.54 28.28 2.81
C ILE A 15 35.33 29.55 2.45
N LYS A 16 34.64 30.68 2.28
CA LYS A 16 35.27 31.97 1.98
C LYS A 16 36.24 32.42 3.10
N ASN A 17 35.81 32.31 4.37
CA ASN A 17 36.63 32.64 5.52
C ASN A 17 37.85 31.74 5.65
N ASN A 18 37.72 30.45 5.37
CA ASN A 18 38.86 29.53 5.34
C ASN A 18 39.86 29.89 4.24
N LEU A 19 39.40 30.28 3.05
CA LEU A 19 40.26 30.75 1.96
C LEU A 19 41.00 32.04 2.35
N LYS A 20 40.32 33.01 2.98
CA LYS A 20 40.94 34.25 3.50
C LYS A 20 41.99 33.93 4.55
N THR A 21 41.67 33.06 5.52
CA THR A 21 42.58 32.65 6.58
C THR A 21 43.82 31.97 6.02
N PHE A 22 43.64 31.11 5.02
CA PHE A 22 44.76 30.44 4.34
C PHE A 22 45.68 31.45 3.64
N LEU A 23 45.13 32.40 2.89
CA LEU A 23 45.89 33.41 2.19
C LEU A 23 46.61 34.35 3.16
N ALA A 24 45.99 34.75 4.28
CA ALA A 24 46.61 35.61 5.30
C ALA A 24 47.81 34.94 6.00
N GLN A 25 47.97 33.62 5.90
CA GLN A 25 49.15 32.91 6.40
C GLN A 25 50.37 33.00 5.45
N THR A 26 50.16 33.43 4.19
CA THR A 26 51.25 33.62 3.24
C THR A 26 51.86 35.03 3.41
N PRO A 27 53.18 35.18 3.38
CA PRO A 27 53.84 36.45 3.63
C PRO A 27 53.37 37.60 2.72
N GLU A 28 53.02 37.28 1.48
CA GLU A 28 52.60 38.25 0.46
C GLU A 28 51.23 38.86 0.73
N PHE A 29 50.40 38.21 1.57
CA PHE A 29 49.00 38.60 1.87
C PHE A 29 48.75 38.82 3.36
N ALA A 30 49.80 38.83 4.22
CA ALA A 30 49.62 38.89 5.67
C ALA A 30 48.88 40.15 6.16
N ASP A 31 49.09 41.29 5.52
CA ASP A 31 48.46 42.59 5.85
C ASP A 31 47.40 43.03 4.81
N TYR A 32 46.95 42.12 3.94
CA TYR A 32 46.07 42.46 2.84
C TYR A 32 44.60 42.56 3.27
N ASN A 33 43.95 43.70 2.92
CA ASN A 33 42.53 43.87 3.18
C ASN A 33 41.68 43.21 2.07
N PHE A 34 41.24 41.99 2.31
CA PHE A 34 40.41 41.21 1.36
C PHE A 34 39.03 41.81 1.11
N GLU A 35 38.43 42.54 2.07
CA GLU A 35 37.05 43.06 1.93
C GLU A 35 36.98 44.26 0.99
N ALA A 36 38.04 45.06 0.92
CA ALA A 36 38.09 46.30 0.14
C ALA A 36 38.74 46.13 -1.25
N SER A 37 39.00 44.90 -1.69
CA SER A 37 39.77 44.65 -2.91
C SER A 37 39.02 43.82 -3.95
N GLY A 38 39.40 43.96 -5.22
CA GLY A 38 38.94 43.11 -6.31
C GLY A 38 39.23 41.60 -6.11
N LEU A 39 40.20 41.27 -5.23
CA LEU A 39 40.51 39.90 -4.85
C LEU A 39 39.32 39.24 -4.10
N SER A 40 38.51 40.02 -3.39
CA SER A 40 37.28 39.51 -2.76
C SER A 40 36.36 38.84 -3.76
N SER A 41 36.15 39.42 -4.94
CA SER A 41 35.30 38.83 -6.00
C SER A 41 35.88 37.52 -6.55
N ILE A 42 37.22 37.40 -6.61
CA ILE A 42 37.87 36.14 -7.02
C ILE A 42 37.69 35.08 -5.93
N LEU A 43 37.80 35.45 -4.65
CA LEU A 43 37.52 34.54 -3.53
C LEU A 43 36.06 34.09 -3.50
N ASP A 44 35.12 34.98 -3.85
CA ASP A 44 33.71 34.60 -3.98
C ASP A 44 33.48 33.55 -5.08
N VAL A 45 34.13 33.71 -6.25
CA VAL A 45 34.05 32.72 -7.33
C VAL A 45 34.69 31.39 -6.92
N LEU A 46 35.83 31.41 -6.24
CA LEU A 46 36.50 30.21 -5.73
C LEU A 46 35.66 29.53 -4.64
N ALA A 47 35.09 30.29 -3.71
CA ALA A 47 34.22 29.80 -2.66
C ALA A 47 32.94 29.17 -3.27
N TYR A 48 32.34 29.82 -4.27
CA TYR A 48 31.19 29.29 -5.00
C TYR A 48 31.53 27.99 -5.72
N ASN A 49 32.64 27.92 -6.42
CA ASN A 49 33.08 26.68 -7.09
C ASN A 49 33.31 25.54 -6.07
N THR A 50 33.97 25.86 -4.96
CA THR A 50 34.24 24.90 -3.88
C THR A 50 32.94 24.44 -3.23
N HIS A 51 32.00 25.36 -2.94
CA HIS A 51 30.67 25.03 -2.42
C HIS A 51 29.93 24.07 -3.36
N TYR A 52 29.91 24.37 -4.66
CA TYR A 52 29.24 23.55 -5.66
C TYR A 52 29.87 22.15 -5.78
N ASN A 53 31.21 22.07 -5.80
CA ASN A 53 31.94 20.80 -5.82
C ASN A 53 31.69 19.99 -4.54
N SER A 54 31.64 20.64 -3.39
CA SER A 54 31.34 20.02 -2.09
C SER A 54 29.90 19.49 -2.06
N LEU A 55 28.96 20.24 -2.62
CA LEU A 55 27.55 19.80 -2.76
C LEU A 55 27.46 18.55 -3.62
N LEU A 56 28.11 18.52 -4.79
CA LEU A 56 28.12 17.36 -5.68
C LEU A 56 28.78 16.15 -5.02
N ALA A 57 29.90 16.36 -4.30
CA ALA A 57 30.58 15.28 -3.59
C ALA A 57 29.70 14.67 -2.48
N ASN A 58 29.05 15.52 -1.67
CA ASN A 58 28.12 15.06 -0.63
C ASN A 58 26.90 14.36 -1.24
N PHE A 59 26.38 14.88 -2.36
CA PHE A 59 25.27 14.24 -3.08
C PHE A 59 25.68 12.84 -3.59
N ALA A 60 26.83 12.74 -4.29
CA ALA A 60 27.33 11.46 -4.78
C ALA A 60 27.58 10.45 -3.65
N LEU A 61 28.12 10.92 -2.52
CA LEU A 61 28.31 10.08 -1.34
C LEU A 61 26.99 9.57 -0.78
N ASN A 62 25.97 10.43 -0.65
CA ASN A 62 24.66 10.02 -0.16
C ASN A 62 23.97 9.03 -1.11
N GLU A 63 24.13 9.19 -2.42
CA GLU A 63 23.60 8.27 -3.43
C GLU A 63 24.31 6.91 -3.46
N SER A 64 25.46 6.77 -2.83
CA SER A 64 26.22 5.50 -2.76
C SER A 64 25.69 4.53 -1.69
N PHE A 65 24.80 4.94 -0.80
CA PHE A 65 24.30 4.12 0.29
C PHE A 65 22.77 4.03 0.28
N LEU A 66 22.24 2.82 0.41
CA LEU A 66 20.80 2.55 0.39
C LEU A 66 19.98 3.39 1.40
N PRO A 67 20.42 3.62 2.67
CA PRO A 67 19.67 4.44 3.62
C PRO A 67 19.58 5.91 3.25
N SER A 68 20.61 6.49 2.62
CA SER A 68 20.72 7.92 2.33
C SER A 68 20.38 8.29 0.89
N ALA A 69 20.42 7.34 -0.06
CA ALA A 69 20.11 7.58 -1.47
C ALA A 69 18.69 8.13 -1.65
N GLN A 70 18.53 9.16 -2.48
CA GLN A 70 17.27 9.85 -2.74
C GLN A 70 16.73 9.58 -4.15
N LEU A 71 17.63 9.34 -5.11
CA LEU A 71 17.25 9.02 -6.48
C LEU A 71 16.76 7.57 -6.58
N ARG A 72 15.63 7.38 -7.26
CA ARG A 72 15.10 6.05 -7.54
C ARG A 72 16.11 5.16 -8.28
N SER A 73 16.83 5.74 -9.25
CA SER A 73 17.86 5.04 -10.03
C SER A 73 18.95 4.43 -9.16
N SER A 74 19.46 5.20 -8.19
CA SER A 74 20.47 4.74 -7.25
C SER A 74 19.92 3.63 -6.35
N LEU A 75 18.71 3.81 -5.83
CA LEU A 75 18.06 2.83 -4.96
C LEU A 75 17.76 1.52 -5.69
N VAL A 76 17.27 1.56 -6.92
CA VAL A 76 17.03 0.36 -7.74
C VAL A 76 18.33 -0.41 -7.99
N SER A 77 19.41 0.30 -8.32
CA SER A 77 20.73 -0.31 -8.54
C SER A 77 21.29 -0.94 -7.25
N LEU A 78 21.24 -0.21 -6.13
CA LEU A 78 21.71 -0.70 -4.83
C LEU A 78 20.86 -1.89 -4.32
N ALA A 79 19.54 -1.82 -4.45
CA ALA A 79 18.65 -2.91 -4.11
C ALA A 79 18.89 -4.15 -4.98
N GLY A 80 19.11 -3.96 -6.29
CA GLY A 80 19.46 -5.03 -7.22
C GLY A 80 20.75 -5.76 -6.85
N SER A 81 21.76 -5.05 -6.32
CA SER A 81 23.00 -5.67 -5.83
C SER A 81 22.78 -6.54 -4.59
N LEU A 82 21.71 -6.29 -3.82
CA LEU A 82 21.26 -7.14 -2.70
C LEU A 82 20.34 -8.30 -3.15
N GLY A 83 20.08 -8.43 -4.46
CA GLY A 83 19.15 -9.44 -5.00
C GLY A 83 17.67 -9.04 -4.87
N TYR A 84 17.36 -7.78 -4.53
CA TYR A 84 16.00 -7.28 -4.43
C TYR A 84 15.48 -6.83 -5.80
N SER A 85 14.43 -7.48 -6.29
CA SER A 85 13.70 -7.03 -7.47
C SER A 85 12.60 -6.07 -7.06
N VAL A 86 12.71 -4.83 -7.52
CA VAL A 86 11.74 -3.76 -7.22
C VAL A 86 10.42 -4.07 -7.92
N ARG A 87 9.29 -3.89 -7.22
CA ARG A 87 7.97 -4.12 -7.79
C ARG A 87 7.66 -3.09 -8.88
N SER A 88 7.22 -3.62 -10.03
CA SER A 88 6.71 -2.82 -11.14
C SER A 88 5.31 -2.27 -10.84
N LYS A 89 4.78 -1.48 -11.75
CA LYS A 89 3.37 -1.12 -11.80
C LYS A 89 2.52 -2.38 -11.97
N THR A 90 1.39 -2.47 -11.28
CA THR A 90 0.51 -3.65 -11.35
C THR A 90 -0.85 -3.32 -11.93
N ALA A 91 -1.42 -4.27 -12.65
CA ALA A 91 -2.75 -4.17 -13.22
C ALA A 91 -3.84 -4.05 -12.15
N SER A 92 -4.88 -3.28 -12.44
CA SER A 92 -6.14 -3.35 -11.69
C SER A 92 -6.89 -4.62 -12.09
N CYS A 93 -7.53 -5.26 -11.12
CA CYS A 93 -8.27 -6.52 -11.29
C CYS A 93 -9.73 -6.34 -10.87
N ALA A 94 -10.66 -6.86 -11.64
CA ALA A 94 -12.07 -6.96 -11.28
C ALA A 94 -12.51 -8.42 -11.29
N ILE A 95 -13.48 -8.76 -10.44
CA ILE A 95 -14.08 -10.09 -10.41
C ILE A 95 -15.47 -10.02 -11.05
N THR A 96 -15.71 -10.88 -12.02
CA THR A 96 -16.95 -10.92 -12.79
C THR A 96 -17.47 -12.34 -12.96
N ASN A 97 -18.78 -12.50 -13.10
CA ASN A 97 -19.40 -13.71 -13.59
C ASN A 97 -19.78 -13.47 -15.06
N LEU A 98 -19.32 -14.37 -15.91
CA LEU A 98 -19.49 -14.30 -17.36
C LEU A 98 -20.40 -15.42 -17.82
N TYR A 99 -21.50 -15.09 -18.52
CA TYR A 99 -22.38 -16.10 -19.07
C TYR A 99 -23.00 -15.69 -20.39
N VAL A 100 -23.35 -16.71 -21.18
CA VAL A 100 -24.04 -16.57 -22.47
C VAL A 100 -25.31 -17.38 -22.43
N VAL A 101 -26.38 -16.88 -23.05
CA VAL A 101 -27.57 -17.63 -23.34
C VAL A 101 -27.49 -18.13 -24.77
N ASN A 102 -27.41 -19.46 -24.93
CA ASN A 102 -27.33 -20.08 -26.28
C ASN A 102 -28.45 -21.09 -26.47
N PRO A 103 -29.39 -20.86 -27.41
CA PRO A 103 -30.50 -21.76 -27.68
C PRO A 103 -30.09 -23.06 -28.40
N PHE A 104 -28.89 -23.09 -29.02
CA PHE A 104 -28.45 -24.27 -29.81
C PHE A 104 -27.74 -25.35 -28.98
N ILE A 105 -27.61 -25.17 -27.69
CA ILE A 105 -27.17 -26.15 -26.68
C ILE A 105 -25.90 -26.94 -27.08
N PRO A 106 -24.74 -26.27 -27.32
CA PRO A 106 -23.50 -26.97 -27.52
C PRO A 106 -23.06 -27.67 -26.21
N THR A 107 -22.20 -28.71 -26.33
CA THR A 107 -21.67 -29.44 -25.17
C THR A 107 -20.78 -28.52 -24.29
N SER A 108 -20.01 -27.66 -24.91
CA SER A 108 -19.13 -26.69 -24.26
C SER A 108 -18.92 -25.45 -25.12
N MET A 109 -18.59 -24.35 -24.47
CA MET A 109 -18.17 -23.11 -25.12
C MET A 109 -16.85 -22.64 -24.53
N VAL A 110 -16.02 -22.02 -25.35
CA VAL A 110 -14.68 -21.56 -24.96
C VAL A 110 -14.60 -20.04 -25.13
N LEU A 111 -14.15 -19.35 -24.10
CA LEU A 111 -13.77 -17.95 -24.16
C LEU A 111 -12.24 -17.88 -24.14
N PRO A 112 -11.58 -17.38 -25.19
CA PRO A 112 -10.12 -17.41 -25.28
C PRO A 112 -9.47 -16.46 -24.26
N SER A 113 -8.25 -16.78 -23.89
CA SER A 113 -7.38 -15.83 -23.18
C SER A 113 -7.21 -14.55 -23.99
N GLY A 114 -7.18 -13.40 -23.32
CA GLY A 114 -7.07 -12.10 -23.95
C GLY A 114 -8.39 -11.49 -24.42
N PHE A 115 -9.54 -12.10 -24.11
CA PHE A 115 -10.86 -11.54 -24.41
C PHE A 115 -11.04 -10.20 -23.70
N LYS A 116 -11.44 -9.15 -24.46
CA LYS A 116 -11.39 -7.76 -24.02
C LYS A 116 -12.73 -7.23 -23.55
N PHE A 117 -12.67 -6.39 -22.53
CA PHE A 117 -13.75 -5.60 -21.97
C PHE A 117 -13.34 -4.14 -21.89
N SER A 118 -14.28 -3.23 -21.99
CA SER A 118 -14.09 -1.80 -21.76
C SER A 118 -14.80 -1.37 -20.49
N SER A 119 -14.15 -0.53 -19.69
CA SER A 119 -14.75 0.12 -18.53
C SER A 119 -14.37 1.59 -18.49
N THR A 120 -15.33 2.46 -18.19
CA THR A 120 -15.10 3.90 -18.07
C THR A 120 -14.99 4.28 -16.61
N ILE A 121 -13.85 4.85 -16.22
CA ILE A 121 -13.52 5.28 -14.86
C ILE A 121 -13.05 6.73 -14.93
N ASN A 122 -13.66 7.63 -14.18
CA ASN A 122 -13.33 9.06 -14.17
C ASN A 122 -13.25 9.66 -15.59
N ASN A 123 -14.25 9.39 -16.44
CA ASN A 123 -14.36 9.81 -17.84
C ASN A 123 -13.23 9.32 -18.76
N LYS A 124 -12.45 8.32 -18.35
CA LYS A 124 -11.43 7.69 -19.18
C LYS A 124 -11.75 6.21 -19.36
N SER A 125 -11.62 5.72 -20.60
CA SER A 125 -11.83 4.32 -20.93
C SER A 125 -10.57 3.51 -20.67
N TYR A 126 -10.73 2.35 -20.03
CA TYR A 126 -9.69 1.36 -19.79
C TYR A 126 -10.10 0.02 -20.36
N THR A 127 -9.11 -0.72 -20.87
CA THR A 127 -9.32 -2.06 -21.40
C THR A 127 -8.95 -3.09 -20.35
N PHE A 128 -9.88 -4.00 -20.07
CA PHE A 128 -9.69 -5.18 -19.24
C PHE A 128 -9.68 -6.42 -20.10
N LYS A 129 -9.00 -7.48 -19.68
CA LYS A 129 -8.96 -8.74 -20.44
C LYS A 129 -8.86 -9.97 -19.51
N THR A 130 -9.29 -11.12 -20.02
CA THR A 130 -9.01 -12.41 -19.38
C THR A 130 -7.54 -12.78 -19.59
N ARG A 131 -6.88 -13.36 -18.59
CA ARG A 131 -5.51 -13.90 -18.74
C ARG A 131 -5.50 -15.38 -19.10
N GLU A 132 -6.60 -16.07 -18.88
CA GLU A 132 -6.73 -17.51 -19.10
C GLU A 132 -7.88 -17.83 -20.04
N THR A 133 -7.83 -19.02 -20.65
CA THR A 133 -8.92 -19.54 -21.45
C THR A 133 -9.98 -20.13 -20.52
N LEU A 134 -11.22 -19.71 -20.68
CA LEU A 134 -12.36 -20.11 -19.86
C LEU A 134 -13.24 -21.07 -20.62
N ILE A 135 -13.83 -22.02 -19.91
CA ILE A 135 -14.72 -23.02 -20.49
C ILE A 135 -16.08 -22.95 -19.78
N ALA A 136 -17.14 -22.94 -20.57
CA ALA A 136 -18.50 -23.09 -20.08
C ALA A 136 -19.05 -24.45 -20.54
N THR A 137 -19.53 -25.26 -19.61
CA THR A 137 -20.16 -26.57 -19.89
C THR A 137 -21.67 -26.44 -19.78
N ASN A 138 -22.37 -27.24 -20.57
CA ASN A 138 -23.84 -27.35 -20.48
C ASN A 138 -24.25 -28.03 -19.17
N ASN A 139 -25.03 -27.35 -18.36
CA ASN A 139 -25.59 -27.88 -17.11
C ASN A 139 -27.08 -28.21 -17.20
N GLY A 140 -27.60 -28.37 -18.41
CA GLY A 140 -29.03 -28.70 -18.66
C GLY A 140 -29.95 -27.47 -18.79
N SER A 141 -29.38 -26.24 -18.76
CA SER A 141 -30.06 -24.99 -19.04
C SER A 141 -29.46 -24.33 -20.30
N ASN A 142 -30.18 -23.39 -20.90
CA ASN A 142 -29.64 -22.64 -22.04
C ASN A 142 -28.60 -21.59 -21.63
N GLN A 143 -28.19 -21.52 -20.36
CA GLN A 143 -27.20 -20.58 -19.83
C GLN A 143 -25.88 -21.29 -19.64
N TYR A 144 -24.83 -20.70 -20.17
CA TYR A 144 -23.45 -21.19 -20.13
C TYR A 144 -22.60 -20.22 -19.31
N TYR A 145 -22.28 -20.62 -18.07
CA TYR A 145 -21.39 -19.86 -17.20
C TYR A 145 -19.94 -20.25 -17.49
N PHE A 146 -19.13 -19.27 -17.85
CA PHE A 146 -17.70 -19.48 -18.03
C PHE A 146 -17.03 -19.66 -16.68
N GLN A 147 -16.12 -20.65 -16.59
CA GLN A 147 -15.48 -21.07 -15.36
C GLN A 147 -13.99 -21.31 -15.59
N LEU A 148 -13.22 -21.15 -14.51
CA LEU A 148 -11.85 -21.61 -14.41
C LEU A 148 -11.82 -22.76 -13.39
N GLY A 149 -11.76 -24.01 -13.87
CA GLY A 149 -12.01 -25.17 -13.02
C GLY A 149 -13.46 -25.19 -12.51
N GLU A 150 -13.65 -25.16 -11.19
CA GLU A 150 -14.97 -25.09 -10.54
C GLU A 150 -15.40 -23.67 -10.17
N ASN A 151 -14.54 -22.67 -10.42
CA ASN A 151 -14.78 -21.29 -10.00
C ASN A 151 -15.49 -20.49 -11.11
N GLN A 152 -16.65 -19.92 -10.81
CA GLN A 152 -17.41 -19.03 -11.69
C GLN A 152 -17.01 -17.55 -11.52
N ASN A 153 -16.28 -17.20 -10.47
CA ASN A 153 -15.75 -15.88 -10.25
C ASN A 153 -14.48 -15.68 -11.08
N ILE A 154 -14.61 -14.98 -12.19
CA ILE A 154 -13.53 -14.80 -13.16
C ILE A 154 -12.86 -13.46 -12.94
N ALA A 155 -11.53 -13.49 -12.79
CA ALA A 155 -10.70 -12.30 -12.70
C ALA A 155 -10.42 -11.75 -14.12
N ILE A 156 -10.72 -10.47 -14.32
CA ILE A 156 -10.33 -9.71 -15.50
C ILE A 156 -9.36 -8.61 -15.09
N TYR A 157 -8.29 -8.45 -15.88
CA TYR A 157 -7.17 -7.57 -15.55
C TYR A 157 -7.08 -6.41 -16.54
N GLU A 158 -6.84 -5.20 -16.01
CA GLU A 158 -6.58 -4.03 -16.83
C GLU A 158 -5.22 -4.16 -17.53
N GLY A 159 -5.13 -3.71 -18.75
CA GLY A 159 -3.87 -3.60 -19.48
C GLY A 159 -4.05 -3.77 -20.98
N ILE A 160 -3.07 -3.23 -21.70
CA ILE A 160 -2.99 -3.33 -23.16
C ILE A 160 -1.77 -4.20 -23.48
N GLU A 161 -2.01 -5.35 -24.13
CA GLU A 161 -0.94 -6.22 -24.58
C GLU A 161 -0.06 -5.48 -25.59
N GLN A 162 1.24 -5.51 -25.34
CA GLN A 162 2.26 -5.01 -26.23
C GLN A 162 3.26 -6.10 -26.57
N ARG A 163 3.85 -6.00 -27.74
CA ARG A 163 4.87 -6.94 -28.22
C ARG A 163 6.09 -6.18 -28.67
N LYS A 164 7.25 -6.62 -28.24
CA LYS A 164 8.54 -6.11 -28.67
C LYS A 164 9.36 -7.24 -29.28
N LEU A 165 9.93 -6.99 -30.45
CA LEU A 165 10.77 -7.96 -31.15
C LEU A 165 12.22 -7.50 -31.08
N PHE A 166 13.10 -8.46 -30.81
CA PHE A 166 14.55 -8.30 -30.87
C PHE A 166 15.15 -9.44 -31.70
N VAL A 167 16.38 -9.25 -32.14
CA VAL A 167 17.20 -10.30 -32.77
C VAL A 167 18.43 -10.50 -31.90
N ALA A 168 18.72 -11.75 -31.54
CA ALA A 168 19.88 -12.08 -30.75
C ALA A 168 21.16 -11.80 -31.57
N GLY A 169 22.09 -11.05 -30.97
CA GLY A 169 23.39 -10.77 -31.53
C GLY A 169 24.35 -11.96 -31.44
N PRO A 170 25.58 -11.82 -31.92
CA PRO A 170 26.63 -12.82 -31.70
C PRO A 170 26.88 -12.95 -30.21
N ALA A 171 26.81 -14.18 -29.68
CA ALA A 171 26.83 -14.52 -28.27
C ALA A 171 27.88 -13.72 -27.48
N GLY A 172 27.42 -12.81 -26.65
CA GLY A 172 28.20 -12.04 -25.68
C GLY A 172 27.58 -12.18 -24.30
N GLU A 173 28.41 -12.39 -23.27
CA GLU A 173 27.97 -12.66 -21.90
C GLU A 173 27.12 -11.53 -21.26
N ASN A 174 27.00 -10.35 -21.88
CA ASN A 174 26.33 -9.16 -21.35
C ASN A 174 25.30 -8.55 -22.30
N GLU A 175 24.74 -9.32 -23.23
CA GLU A 175 23.72 -8.79 -24.12
C GLU A 175 22.40 -8.60 -23.37
N SER A 176 21.89 -7.38 -23.39
CA SER A 176 20.64 -7.00 -22.73
C SER A 176 19.68 -6.35 -23.73
N TYR A 177 18.39 -6.53 -23.51
CA TYR A 177 17.34 -6.07 -24.41
C TYR A 177 16.43 -5.11 -23.65
N ILE A 178 16.37 -3.83 -24.10
CA ILE A 178 15.58 -2.80 -23.43
C ILE A 178 14.13 -2.84 -23.89
N ILE A 179 13.21 -3.06 -22.95
CA ILE A 179 11.77 -2.92 -23.15
C ILE A 179 11.41 -1.46 -22.90
N PRO A 180 11.04 -0.68 -23.93
CA PRO A 180 10.93 0.77 -23.85
C PRO A 180 9.59 1.23 -23.27
N THR A 181 9.27 0.79 -22.05
CA THR A 181 8.06 1.19 -21.34
C THR A 181 8.36 1.39 -19.86
N GLN A 182 7.65 2.32 -19.24
CA GLN A 182 7.67 2.54 -17.79
C GLN A 182 6.45 1.92 -17.08
N ASN A 183 5.45 1.47 -17.85
CA ASN A 183 4.17 0.99 -17.34
C ASN A 183 4.03 -0.53 -17.46
N LEU A 184 5.13 -1.26 -17.40
CA LEU A 184 5.18 -2.72 -17.47
C LEU A 184 4.61 -3.34 -16.18
N ASP A 185 3.72 -4.32 -16.35
CA ASP A 185 3.40 -5.29 -15.28
C ASP A 185 4.33 -6.51 -15.44
N LEU A 186 5.34 -6.62 -14.58
CA LEU A 186 6.33 -7.72 -14.63
C LEU A 186 5.70 -9.11 -14.59
N GLN A 187 4.55 -9.27 -13.92
CA GLN A 187 3.87 -10.55 -13.82
C GLN A 187 3.31 -11.07 -15.15
N THR A 188 3.21 -10.20 -16.16
CA THR A 188 2.64 -10.53 -17.47
C THR A 188 3.68 -10.82 -18.54
N VAL A 189 4.97 -10.66 -18.21
CA VAL A 189 6.04 -10.81 -19.19
C VAL A 189 6.15 -12.25 -19.64
N GLN A 190 6.02 -12.45 -20.95
CA GLN A 190 6.26 -13.72 -21.62
C GLN A 190 7.36 -13.53 -22.65
N VAL A 191 8.31 -14.45 -22.67
CA VAL A 191 9.43 -14.42 -23.61
C VAL A 191 9.41 -15.66 -24.47
N ARG A 192 9.34 -15.47 -25.78
CA ARG A 192 9.37 -16.51 -26.81
C ARG A 192 10.60 -16.33 -27.67
N VAL A 193 11.36 -17.40 -27.85
CA VAL A 193 12.55 -17.38 -28.68
C VAL A 193 12.35 -18.32 -29.87
N TYR A 194 12.42 -17.76 -31.07
CA TYR A 194 12.28 -18.48 -32.33
C TYR A 194 13.68 -18.80 -32.88
N ALA A 195 13.87 -20.00 -33.35
CA ALA A 195 15.16 -20.43 -33.92
C ALA A 195 15.56 -19.64 -35.17
N ASP A 196 14.57 -19.22 -35.95
CA ASP A 196 14.71 -18.42 -37.15
C ASP A 196 13.55 -17.41 -37.25
N PRO A 197 13.75 -16.18 -37.75
CA PRO A 197 12.68 -15.19 -37.93
C PRO A 197 11.47 -15.66 -38.75
N SER A 198 11.64 -16.65 -39.63
CA SER A 198 10.60 -17.19 -40.50
C SER A 198 9.80 -18.34 -39.87
N THR A 199 10.30 -18.97 -38.81
CA THR A 199 9.60 -20.09 -38.15
C THR A 199 8.46 -19.62 -37.25
N THR A 200 7.41 -20.44 -37.15
CA THR A 200 6.31 -20.27 -36.17
C THR A 200 6.54 -21.03 -34.88
N PHE A 201 7.52 -21.95 -34.86
CA PHE A 201 7.88 -22.71 -33.64
C PHE A 201 8.79 -21.88 -32.76
N TYR A 202 8.49 -21.84 -31.47
CA TYR A 202 9.24 -21.08 -30.48
C TYR A 202 9.48 -21.86 -29.20
N ASP A 203 10.56 -21.54 -28.55
CA ASP A 203 10.86 -21.96 -27.17
C ASP A 203 10.31 -20.90 -26.21
N VAL A 204 9.61 -21.34 -25.17
CA VAL A 204 9.16 -20.46 -24.07
C VAL A 204 10.28 -20.39 -23.03
N TYR A 205 10.65 -19.16 -22.67
CA TYR A 205 11.56 -18.89 -21.57
C TYR A 205 10.73 -18.47 -20.36
N THR A 206 11.16 -18.86 -19.16
CA THR A 206 10.46 -18.54 -17.89
C THR A 206 11.29 -17.61 -17.04
N GLU A 207 10.64 -16.76 -16.26
CA GLU A 207 11.33 -15.91 -15.30
C GLU A 207 12.03 -16.79 -14.24
N ILE A 208 13.22 -16.37 -13.83
CA ILE A 208 14.00 -17.10 -12.81
C ILE A 208 13.28 -17.03 -11.46
N SER A 209 12.92 -18.20 -10.92
CA SER A 209 12.29 -18.29 -9.59
C SER A 209 13.20 -18.93 -8.53
N ASP A 210 14.08 -19.83 -8.95
CA ASP A 210 14.99 -20.54 -8.06
C ASP A 210 16.32 -20.83 -8.76
N VAL A 211 17.43 -20.38 -8.17
CA VAL A 211 18.79 -20.52 -8.72
C VAL A 211 19.34 -21.93 -8.55
N VAL A 212 18.85 -22.70 -7.58
CA VAL A 212 19.40 -24.02 -7.22
C VAL A 212 19.12 -25.08 -8.29
N SER A 213 17.98 -24.96 -8.97
CA SER A 213 17.55 -25.94 -10.00
C SER A 213 17.98 -25.59 -11.44
N ILE A 214 18.77 -24.51 -11.63
CA ILE A 214 19.12 -24.00 -12.96
C ILE A 214 20.40 -24.69 -13.49
N GLY A 215 20.26 -25.36 -14.65
CA GLY A 215 21.37 -25.86 -15.44
C GLY A 215 21.67 -24.95 -16.65
N LYS A 216 22.74 -25.33 -17.40
CA LYS A 216 23.16 -24.59 -18.60
C LYS A 216 22.09 -24.53 -19.71
N ASP A 217 21.21 -25.53 -19.79
CA ASP A 217 20.18 -25.66 -20.82
C ASP A 217 18.82 -25.12 -20.39
N SER A 218 18.71 -24.59 -19.15
CA SER A 218 17.47 -24.00 -18.64
C SER A 218 17.10 -22.74 -19.40
N ARG A 219 15.87 -22.68 -19.91
CA ARG A 219 15.33 -21.54 -20.68
C ARG A 219 14.78 -20.50 -19.71
N ILE A 220 15.65 -19.62 -19.24
CA ILE A 220 15.33 -18.63 -18.23
C ILE A 220 15.66 -17.22 -18.69
N PHE A 221 14.94 -16.27 -18.14
CA PHE A 221 15.22 -14.84 -18.27
C PHE A 221 15.08 -14.11 -16.94
N VAL A 222 15.63 -12.92 -16.89
CA VAL A 222 15.48 -11.96 -15.78
C VAL A 222 15.09 -10.61 -16.36
N VAL A 223 14.11 -9.95 -15.74
CA VAL A 223 13.75 -8.56 -16.08
C VAL A 223 14.03 -7.68 -14.87
N LYS A 224 14.76 -6.58 -15.09
CA LYS A 224 15.09 -5.60 -14.06
C LYS A 224 14.70 -4.19 -14.50
N GLU A 225 14.32 -3.33 -13.54
CA GLU A 225 14.14 -1.91 -13.82
C GLU A 225 15.50 -1.25 -14.05
N THR A 226 15.62 -0.47 -15.13
CA THR A 226 16.82 0.33 -15.43
C THR A 226 16.77 1.67 -14.71
N PRO A 227 17.90 2.39 -14.57
CA PRO A 227 17.93 3.73 -14.00
C PRO A 227 16.96 4.73 -14.66
N ASN A 228 16.66 4.54 -15.94
CA ASN A 228 15.73 5.40 -16.69
C ASN A 228 14.25 5.03 -16.47
N GLY A 229 13.97 4.05 -15.59
CA GLY A 229 12.62 3.57 -15.29
C GLY A 229 12.01 2.66 -16.37
N GLN A 230 12.78 2.28 -17.40
CA GLN A 230 12.46 1.25 -18.37
C GLN A 230 12.84 -0.12 -17.81
N TYR A 231 12.72 -1.18 -18.61
CA TYR A 231 13.05 -2.53 -18.16
C TYR A 231 14.07 -3.17 -19.09
N GLU A 232 15.01 -3.89 -18.49
CA GLU A 232 16.07 -4.62 -19.16
C GLU A 232 15.82 -6.12 -19.01
N LEU A 233 15.74 -6.81 -20.14
CA LEU A 233 15.65 -8.26 -20.22
C LEU A 233 17.05 -8.83 -20.44
N THR A 234 17.43 -9.80 -19.62
CA THR A 234 18.68 -10.56 -19.74
C THR A 234 18.38 -12.05 -19.70
N PHE A 235 19.20 -12.83 -20.42
CA PHE A 235 19.13 -14.28 -20.44
C PHE A 235 20.24 -14.91 -19.60
N GLY A 236 20.24 -16.23 -19.50
CA GLY A 236 21.35 -16.97 -18.92
C GLY A 236 22.67 -16.79 -19.67
N ASN A 237 23.78 -17.19 -19.06
CA ASN A 237 25.13 -17.02 -19.64
C ASN A 237 25.55 -18.12 -20.64
N GLY A 238 24.67 -19.09 -20.90
CA GLY A 238 24.95 -20.20 -21.83
C GLY A 238 26.00 -21.22 -21.36
N ALA A 239 26.71 -20.93 -20.25
CA ALA A 239 27.80 -21.78 -19.75
C ALA A 239 27.39 -22.56 -18.49
N ARG A 240 26.81 -21.91 -17.48
CA ARG A 240 26.43 -22.51 -16.18
C ARG A 240 24.99 -22.20 -15.78
N LEU A 241 24.53 -21.00 -16.02
CA LEU A 241 23.25 -20.50 -15.55
C LEU A 241 22.37 -20.11 -16.75
N GLY A 242 21.56 -21.06 -17.21
CA GLY A 242 20.57 -20.87 -18.25
C GLY A 242 21.12 -20.74 -19.68
N LYS A 243 20.25 -21.04 -20.62
CA LYS A 243 20.54 -21.00 -22.06
C LYS A 243 20.45 -19.56 -22.58
N PHE A 244 21.47 -19.14 -23.34
CA PHE A 244 21.46 -17.91 -24.11
C PHE A 244 20.88 -18.16 -25.50
N PRO A 245 20.02 -17.27 -26.08
CA PRO A 245 19.57 -17.39 -27.46
C PRO A 245 20.73 -17.34 -28.44
N SER A 246 20.71 -18.19 -29.46
CA SER A 246 21.75 -18.20 -30.49
C SER A 246 21.67 -16.97 -31.37
N ALA A 247 22.81 -16.54 -31.94
CA ALA A 247 22.85 -15.41 -32.88
C ALA A 247 21.85 -15.61 -34.02
N GLY A 248 21.08 -14.55 -34.32
CA GLY A 248 20.02 -14.56 -35.32
C GLY A 248 18.67 -15.07 -34.84
N ASN A 249 18.56 -15.62 -33.62
CA ASN A 249 17.25 -15.97 -33.07
C ASN A 249 16.37 -14.71 -32.93
N LYS A 250 15.07 -14.84 -33.24
CA LYS A 250 14.09 -13.81 -32.99
C LYS A 250 13.56 -13.97 -31.56
N ILE A 251 13.63 -12.91 -30.78
CA ILE A 251 13.13 -12.83 -29.40
C ILE A 251 11.87 -11.98 -29.41
N GLU A 252 10.74 -12.56 -29.04
CA GLU A 252 9.48 -11.87 -28.86
C GLU A 252 9.18 -11.74 -27.38
N VAL A 253 9.03 -10.49 -26.92
CA VAL A 253 8.63 -10.16 -25.55
C VAL A 253 7.20 -9.63 -25.59
N ILE A 254 6.30 -10.34 -24.93
CA ILE A 254 4.89 -9.99 -24.80
C ILE A 254 4.67 -9.54 -23.36
N TYR A 255 3.99 -8.42 -23.17
CA TYR A 255 3.73 -7.85 -21.86
C TYR A 255 2.51 -6.94 -21.87
N ASP A 256 1.96 -6.68 -20.68
CA ASP A 256 0.87 -5.71 -20.49
C ASP A 256 1.42 -4.35 -20.04
N ALA A 257 1.04 -3.31 -20.77
CA ALA A 257 1.18 -1.94 -20.34
C ALA A 257 -0.06 -1.54 -19.53
N VAL A 258 0.12 -1.17 -18.27
CA VAL A 258 -0.96 -0.99 -17.29
C VAL A 258 -1.06 0.44 -16.77
N ALA A 259 -2.28 0.88 -16.44
CA ALA A 259 -2.55 2.21 -15.88
C ALA A 259 -2.37 2.26 -14.34
N GLY A 260 -2.27 1.10 -13.68
CA GLY A 260 -2.12 1.00 -12.24
C GLY A 260 -3.36 1.49 -11.48
N PRO A 261 -3.20 2.34 -10.44
CA PRO A 261 -4.32 2.76 -9.58
C PRO A 261 -5.37 3.59 -10.34
N ASN A 262 -5.01 4.19 -11.48
CA ASN A 262 -5.95 4.98 -12.28
C ASN A 262 -7.10 4.14 -12.87
N ALA A 263 -6.92 2.83 -12.97
CA ALA A 263 -7.93 1.89 -13.43
C ALA A 263 -8.72 1.21 -12.28
N ASN A 264 -8.53 1.65 -11.04
CA ASN A 264 -9.32 1.21 -9.90
C ASN A 264 -10.69 1.91 -9.88
N GLY A 265 -11.72 1.22 -9.37
CA GLY A 265 -13.06 1.75 -9.20
C GLY A 265 -14.04 1.46 -10.34
N GLY A 266 -13.63 0.72 -11.38
CA GLY A 266 -14.54 0.26 -12.45
C GLY A 266 -15.59 -0.71 -11.93
N ARG A 267 -16.86 -0.46 -12.28
CA ARG A 267 -18.00 -1.28 -11.84
C ARG A 267 -18.80 -1.87 -12.99
N THR A 268 -18.62 -1.34 -14.20
CA THR A 268 -19.32 -1.80 -15.40
C THR A 268 -18.29 -2.17 -16.46
N PHE A 269 -18.39 -3.39 -16.97
CA PHE A 269 -17.50 -3.95 -17.98
C PHE A 269 -18.31 -4.37 -19.20
N ILE A 270 -18.01 -3.78 -20.34
CA ILE A 270 -18.71 -4.02 -21.60
C ILE A 270 -17.79 -4.86 -22.48
N PRO A 271 -18.23 -6.03 -22.97
CA PRO A 271 -17.44 -6.81 -23.93
C PRO A 271 -17.09 -6.01 -25.18
N VAL A 272 -15.84 -6.05 -25.60
CA VAL A 272 -15.35 -5.45 -26.83
C VAL A 272 -15.26 -6.49 -27.93
N ASP A 273 -14.78 -7.68 -27.57
CA ASP A 273 -14.72 -8.83 -28.46
C ASP A 273 -16.06 -9.56 -28.48
N THR A 274 -16.32 -10.33 -29.52
CA THR A 274 -17.57 -11.09 -29.70
C THR A 274 -17.35 -12.56 -29.34
N VAL A 275 -18.33 -13.16 -28.70
CA VAL A 275 -18.41 -14.60 -28.48
C VAL A 275 -19.19 -15.21 -29.61
N THR A 276 -18.66 -16.26 -30.23
CA THR A 276 -19.36 -17.00 -31.29
C THR A 276 -19.68 -18.42 -30.80
N ASP A 277 -20.79 -18.97 -31.30
CA ASP A 277 -21.07 -20.40 -31.17
C ASP A 277 -20.21 -21.22 -32.15
N GLY A 278 -20.30 -22.55 -32.08
CA GLY A 278 -19.58 -23.45 -32.98
C GLY A 278 -19.97 -23.32 -34.46
N GLU A 279 -21.08 -22.62 -34.78
CA GLU A 279 -21.61 -22.39 -36.12
C GLU A 279 -21.25 -20.98 -36.64
N GLY A 280 -20.60 -20.15 -35.83
CA GLY A 280 -20.17 -18.80 -36.20
C GLY A 280 -21.20 -17.70 -35.92
N ASN A 281 -22.30 -17.98 -35.21
CA ASN A 281 -23.26 -16.94 -34.83
C ASN A 281 -22.75 -16.15 -33.64
N ASN A 282 -22.92 -14.84 -33.67
CA ASN A 282 -22.54 -13.96 -32.56
C ASN A 282 -23.53 -14.09 -31.41
N LEU A 283 -22.98 -14.30 -30.21
CA LEU A 283 -23.73 -14.40 -28.96
C LEU A 283 -23.44 -13.21 -28.05
N THR A 284 -24.44 -12.78 -27.30
CA THR A 284 -24.29 -11.71 -26.32
C THR A 284 -23.68 -12.26 -25.03
N LEU A 285 -22.46 -11.82 -24.68
CA LEU A 285 -21.85 -12.12 -23.41
C LEU A 285 -22.42 -11.20 -22.33
N ASN A 286 -23.04 -11.80 -21.31
CA ASN A 286 -23.52 -11.08 -20.13
C ASN A 286 -22.42 -11.04 -19.09
N VAL A 287 -22.18 -9.84 -18.53
CA VAL A 287 -21.15 -9.59 -17.53
C VAL A 287 -21.81 -9.09 -16.25
N VAL A 288 -21.70 -9.85 -15.19
CA VAL A 288 -22.14 -9.45 -13.85
C VAL A 288 -20.92 -9.16 -12.99
N THR A 289 -20.76 -7.93 -12.56
CA THR A 289 -19.64 -7.53 -11.72
C THR A 289 -19.89 -7.96 -10.29
N VAL A 290 -19.02 -8.83 -9.77
CA VAL A 290 -19.01 -9.28 -8.37
C VAL A 290 -18.22 -8.29 -7.53
N THR A 291 -17.01 -7.92 -7.99
CA THR A 291 -16.16 -6.95 -7.34
C THR A 291 -15.63 -5.96 -8.38
N GLY A 292 -15.78 -4.67 -8.10
CA GLY A 292 -15.25 -3.63 -8.97
C GLY A 292 -13.73 -3.70 -9.07
N SER A 293 -13.17 -3.03 -10.08
CA SER A 293 -11.73 -3.06 -10.31
C SER A 293 -10.95 -2.41 -9.15
N MET A 294 -9.93 -3.12 -8.67
CA MET A 294 -9.09 -2.73 -7.54
C MET A 294 -7.68 -3.33 -7.64
N ALA A 295 -6.84 -3.07 -6.66
CA ALA A 295 -5.47 -3.61 -6.54
C ALA A 295 -4.48 -3.16 -7.62
N GLY A 296 -4.85 -2.23 -8.51
CA GLY A 296 -3.89 -1.54 -9.36
C GLY A 296 -3.00 -0.63 -8.52
N GLN A 297 -1.67 -0.72 -8.70
CA GLN A 297 -0.70 0.04 -7.91
C GLN A 297 0.36 0.68 -8.80
N GLU A 298 0.91 1.80 -8.34
CA GLU A 298 2.11 2.39 -8.93
C GLU A 298 3.36 1.55 -8.63
N LYS A 299 4.45 1.87 -9.31
CA LYS A 299 5.77 1.32 -8.99
C LYS A 299 6.07 1.47 -7.51
N GLU A 300 6.80 0.52 -6.95
CA GLU A 300 7.19 0.54 -5.54
C GLU A 300 7.83 1.88 -5.14
N PRO A 301 7.33 2.56 -4.09
CA PRO A 301 7.89 3.83 -3.66
C PRO A 301 9.28 3.66 -3.03
N ILE A 302 10.10 4.72 -3.11
CA ILE A 302 11.47 4.76 -2.59
C ILE A 302 11.56 4.33 -1.11
N SER A 303 10.60 4.77 -0.29
CA SER A 303 10.53 4.40 1.14
C SER A 303 10.37 2.89 1.37
N SER A 304 9.58 2.24 0.52
CA SER A 304 9.37 0.79 0.56
C SER A 304 10.64 0.04 0.13
N ILE A 305 11.27 0.43 -0.98
CA ILE A 305 12.51 -0.18 -1.47
C ILE A 305 13.59 -0.12 -0.38
N ARG A 306 13.78 1.07 0.23
CA ARG A 306 14.76 1.31 1.29
C ARG A 306 14.53 0.42 2.51
N LYS A 307 13.27 0.18 2.86
CA LYS A 307 12.88 -0.69 3.97
C LYS A 307 13.06 -2.16 3.64
N ASN A 308 12.54 -2.60 2.47
CA ASN A 308 12.37 -4.02 2.16
C ASN A 308 13.63 -4.70 1.61
N ALA A 309 14.50 -3.97 0.87
CA ALA A 309 15.69 -4.58 0.28
C ALA A 309 16.67 -5.19 1.31
N PRO A 310 17.01 -4.51 2.44
CA PRO A 310 17.84 -5.12 3.48
C PRO A 310 17.19 -6.34 4.14
N TYR A 311 15.86 -6.28 4.37
CA TYR A 311 15.13 -7.41 4.97
C TYR A 311 15.16 -8.65 4.08
N LEU A 312 14.94 -8.49 2.77
CA LEU A 312 15.02 -9.63 1.86
C LEU A 312 16.43 -10.26 1.84
N TYR A 313 17.46 -9.42 1.81
CA TYR A 313 18.83 -9.92 1.87
C TYR A 313 19.09 -10.70 3.16
N ALA A 314 18.60 -10.22 4.30
CA ALA A 314 18.72 -10.89 5.59
C ALA A 314 18.00 -12.24 5.64
N THR A 315 16.82 -12.36 5.00
CA THR A 315 16.03 -13.62 5.00
C THR A 315 16.64 -14.73 4.16
N GLN A 316 17.47 -14.41 3.18
CA GLN A 316 18.03 -15.38 2.21
C GLN A 316 16.98 -16.33 1.60
N ASN A 317 15.77 -15.81 1.38
CA ASN A 317 14.58 -16.55 0.88
C ASN A 317 14.18 -17.75 1.77
N ARG A 318 14.33 -17.63 3.11
CA ARG A 318 13.91 -18.61 4.11
C ARG A 318 13.00 -17.95 5.14
N MET A 319 12.04 -18.70 5.65
CA MET A 319 11.15 -18.30 6.73
C MET A 319 11.60 -18.92 8.05
N VAL A 320 12.45 -18.23 8.80
CA VAL A 320 13.02 -18.69 10.08
C VAL A 320 12.49 -17.86 11.24
N THR A 321 12.54 -16.54 11.11
CA THR A 321 12.03 -15.58 12.10
C THR A 321 10.65 -15.08 11.72
N ALA A 322 9.87 -14.60 12.67
CA ALA A 322 8.56 -14.00 12.38
C ALA A 322 8.67 -12.90 11.31
N SER A 323 9.71 -12.07 11.35
CA SER A 323 9.94 -11.00 10.37
C SER A 323 10.16 -11.51 8.94
N ASP A 324 10.71 -12.72 8.78
CA ASP A 324 10.91 -13.33 7.46
C ASP A 324 9.58 -13.66 6.81
N TYR A 325 8.60 -14.17 7.63
CA TYR A 325 7.25 -14.46 7.15
C TYR A 325 6.58 -13.20 6.63
N SER A 326 6.57 -12.11 7.40
CA SER A 326 5.96 -10.85 6.93
C SER A 326 6.62 -10.32 5.66
N SER A 327 7.94 -10.34 5.58
CA SER A 327 8.70 -9.79 4.44
C SER A 327 8.47 -10.56 3.15
N LEU A 328 8.52 -11.90 3.21
CA LEU A 328 8.35 -12.75 2.04
C LEU A 328 6.88 -12.81 1.58
N VAL A 329 5.92 -12.82 2.52
CA VAL A 329 4.49 -12.78 2.21
C VAL A 329 4.11 -11.45 1.56
N LEU A 330 4.52 -10.32 2.16
CA LEU A 330 4.23 -8.99 1.60
C LEU A 330 4.79 -8.83 0.19
N ARG A 331 6.01 -9.34 -0.05
CA ARG A 331 6.63 -9.30 -1.38
C ARG A 331 5.81 -10.08 -2.41
N LYS A 332 5.40 -11.30 -2.09
CA LYS A 332 4.73 -12.20 -3.06
C LYS A 332 3.27 -11.81 -3.32
N PHE A 333 2.58 -11.30 -2.30
CA PHE A 333 1.15 -10.97 -2.35
C PHE A 333 0.87 -9.48 -2.26
N SER A 334 1.83 -8.62 -2.62
CA SER A 334 1.72 -7.16 -2.55
C SER A 334 0.58 -6.56 -3.38
N ASN A 335 0.03 -7.30 -4.33
CA ASN A 335 -1.15 -6.92 -5.11
C ASN A 335 -2.46 -7.02 -4.30
N VAL A 336 -2.52 -7.90 -3.30
CA VAL A 336 -3.71 -8.17 -2.47
C VAL A 336 -3.52 -7.67 -1.03
N ILE A 337 -2.27 -7.61 -0.56
CA ILE A 337 -1.91 -7.23 0.81
C ILE A 337 -1.31 -5.83 0.81
N SER A 338 -1.88 -4.91 1.61
CA SER A 338 -1.30 -3.57 1.81
C SER A 338 -0.24 -3.55 2.89
N ASP A 339 -0.45 -4.28 3.98
CA ASP A 339 0.52 -4.39 5.08
C ASP A 339 0.36 -5.70 5.84
N ILE A 340 1.41 -6.14 6.52
CA ILE A 340 1.42 -7.38 7.28
C ILE A 340 2.29 -7.25 8.53
N LYS A 341 1.81 -7.78 9.63
CA LYS A 341 2.55 -7.91 10.88
C LYS A 341 2.64 -9.38 11.27
N SER A 342 3.81 -9.78 11.72
CA SER A 342 4.07 -11.14 12.21
C SER A 342 4.73 -11.12 13.59
N TRP A 343 4.43 -12.12 14.39
CA TRP A 343 5.07 -12.32 15.70
C TRP A 343 5.07 -13.81 16.07
N GLY A 344 5.98 -14.19 16.96
CA GLY A 344 6.04 -15.56 17.48
C GLY A 344 4.93 -15.84 18.49
N GLY A 345 4.50 -17.09 18.57
CA GLY A 345 3.47 -17.50 19.53
C GLY A 345 3.89 -17.39 20.99
N GLU A 346 5.17 -17.26 21.29
CA GLU A 346 5.72 -16.96 22.62
C GLU A 346 5.25 -15.60 23.16
N ASP A 347 4.94 -14.66 22.26
CA ASP A 347 4.44 -13.32 22.62
C ASP A 347 2.94 -13.29 22.92
N ASN A 348 2.22 -14.38 22.70
CA ASN A 348 0.79 -14.46 22.99
C ASN A 348 0.50 -14.74 24.46
N VAL A 349 -0.70 -14.41 24.87
CA VAL A 349 -1.21 -14.72 26.23
C VAL A 349 -2.49 -15.54 26.09
N PRO A 350 -2.47 -16.86 26.41
CA PRO A 350 -1.32 -17.69 26.83
C PRO A 350 -0.35 -17.96 25.66
N PRO A 351 0.94 -18.25 25.94
CA PRO A 351 1.93 -18.55 24.91
C PRO A 351 1.58 -19.79 24.09
N GLN A 352 1.80 -19.73 22.77
CA GLN A 352 1.58 -20.83 21.82
C GLN A 352 2.87 -21.09 21.03
N TYR A 353 3.75 -21.91 21.59
CA TYR A 353 5.04 -22.24 20.98
C TYR A 353 4.89 -23.00 19.67
N GLY A 354 5.82 -22.79 18.74
CA GLY A 354 5.80 -23.44 17.42
C GLY A 354 4.79 -22.83 16.44
N THR A 355 4.19 -21.69 16.78
CA THR A 355 3.24 -20.99 15.91
C THR A 355 3.74 -19.59 15.58
N VAL A 356 3.66 -19.19 14.32
CA VAL A 356 3.87 -17.81 13.87
C VAL A 356 2.50 -17.21 13.57
N PHE A 357 2.19 -16.09 14.19
CA PHE A 357 0.97 -15.34 13.97
C PHE A 357 1.18 -14.30 12.88
N LEU A 358 0.23 -14.24 11.96
CA LEU A 358 0.19 -13.24 10.88
C LEU A 358 -1.09 -12.43 10.99
N SER A 359 -0.95 -11.12 11.08
CA SER A 359 -2.05 -10.18 10.95
C SER A 359 -1.87 -9.40 9.65
N ILE A 360 -2.89 -9.39 8.80
CA ILE A 360 -2.80 -8.92 7.40
C ILE A 360 -3.86 -7.86 7.16
N VAL A 361 -3.43 -6.73 6.59
CA VAL A 361 -4.32 -5.71 6.03
C VAL A 361 -4.45 -5.98 4.53
N PHE A 362 -5.65 -6.37 4.09
CA PHE A 362 -5.92 -6.64 2.68
C PHE A 362 -6.37 -5.37 1.95
N ASN A 363 -6.06 -5.29 0.66
CA ASN A 363 -6.55 -4.24 -0.24
C ASN A 363 -7.97 -4.51 -0.75
N THR A 364 -8.58 -5.61 -0.34
CA THR A 364 -9.89 -6.08 -0.78
C THR A 364 -10.72 -6.57 0.40
N GLU A 365 -12.02 -6.40 0.33
CA GLU A 365 -13.00 -6.94 1.28
C GLU A 365 -13.64 -8.25 0.77
N ASN A 366 -13.23 -8.75 -0.41
CA ASN A 366 -13.76 -9.99 -0.97
C ASN A 366 -13.24 -11.19 -0.18
N ALA A 367 -14.16 -11.89 0.51
CA ALA A 367 -13.84 -13.03 1.36
C ALA A 367 -13.16 -14.18 0.61
N ASP A 368 -13.55 -14.46 -0.64
CA ASP A 368 -12.99 -15.55 -1.43
C ASP A 368 -11.53 -15.29 -1.79
N ILE A 369 -11.19 -14.03 -2.15
CA ILE A 369 -9.81 -13.63 -2.44
C ILE A 369 -8.96 -13.71 -1.17
N ILE A 370 -9.50 -13.24 -0.04
CA ILE A 370 -8.82 -13.29 1.25
C ILE A 370 -8.51 -14.73 1.65
N GLU A 371 -9.50 -15.62 1.58
CA GLU A 371 -9.33 -17.04 1.95
C GLU A 371 -8.38 -17.78 0.99
N GLN A 372 -8.44 -17.50 -0.32
CA GLN A 372 -7.48 -18.07 -1.28
C GLN A 372 -6.07 -17.57 -1.00
N THR A 373 -5.89 -16.28 -0.74
CA THR A 373 -4.58 -15.71 -0.40
C THR A 373 -4.01 -16.33 0.89
N LYS A 374 -4.83 -16.55 1.92
CA LYS A 374 -4.41 -17.24 3.15
C LYS A 374 -3.93 -18.67 2.85
N LYS A 375 -4.62 -19.42 1.99
CA LYS A 375 -4.21 -20.77 1.55
C LYS A 375 -2.87 -20.74 0.79
N ASP A 376 -2.69 -19.76 -0.09
CA ASP A 376 -1.47 -19.59 -0.87
C ASP A 376 -0.27 -19.21 0.02
N ILE A 377 -0.49 -18.39 1.07
CA ILE A 377 0.51 -18.07 2.09
C ILE A 377 0.93 -19.33 2.86
N ILE A 378 -0.01 -20.18 3.25
CA ILE A 378 0.30 -21.45 3.92
C ILE A 378 1.13 -22.35 2.98
N SER A 379 0.78 -22.43 1.71
CA SER A 379 1.52 -23.19 0.70
C SER A 379 2.94 -22.66 0.50
N LEU A 380 3.10 -21.34 0.42
CA LEU A 380 4.40 -20.68 0.34
C LEU A 380 5.27 -21.02 1.55
N ALA A 381 4.70 -20.92 2.75
CA ALA A 381 5.42 -21.19 3.98
C ALA A 381 5.85 -22.66 4.10
N LYS A 382 5.02 -23.62 3.67
CA LYS A 382 5.41 -25.05 3.64
C LYS A 382 6.70 -25.30 2.86
N ASN A 383 6.97 -24.49 1.84
CA ASN A 383 8.16 -24.64 0.99
C ASN A 383 9.40 -23.91 1.54
N LEU A 384 9.20 -22.87 2.35
CA LEU A 384 10.28 -21.96 2.77
C LEU A 384 10.56 -21.99 4.28
N SER A 385 9.62 -22.49 5.10
CA SER A 385 9.77 -22.52 6.55
C SER A 385 10.52 -23.75 7.06
N VAL A 386 11.02 -23.64 8.28
CA VAL A 386 11.50 -24.80 9.05
C VAL A 386 10.30 -25.68 9.41
N ALA A 387 10.43 -26.99 9.24
CA ALA A 387 9.35 -27.98 9.29
C ALA A 387 8.51 -28.03 10.58
N SER A 388 8.92 -27.35 11.65
CA SER A 388 8.25 -27.39 12.97
C SER A 388 7.34 -26.22 13.26
N PHE A 389 7.20 -25.23 12.36
CA PHE A 389 6.37 -24.05 12.59
C PHE A 389 5.03 -24.12 11.83
N SER A 390 3.95 -23.75 12.53
CA SER A 390 2.63 -23.56 11.95
C SER A 390 2.31 -22.05 11.82
N ILE A 391 1.44 -21.70 10.87
CA ILE A 391 0.93 -20.34 10.72
C ILE A 391 -0.47 -20.25 11.28
N SER A 392 -0.74 -19.20 12.03
CA SER A 392 -2.07 -18.79 12.48
C SER A 392 -2.36 -17.37 12.01
N PHE A 393 -3.54 -17.16 11.44
CA PHE A 393 -3.98 -15.82 11.05
C PHE A 393 -4.78 -15.18 12.18
N THR A 394 -4.51 -13.89 12.42
CA THR A 394 -5.23 -13.06 13.37
C THR A 394 -5.70 -11.80 12.66
N ASP A 395 -6.97 -11.46 12.78
CA ASP A 395 -7.49 -10.25 12.15
C ASP A 395 -6.89 -8.99 12.80
N PRO A 396 -6.61 -7.94 12.01
CA PRO A 396 -6.13 -6.67 12.54
C PRO A 396 -7.18 -6.03 13.45
N ASN A 397 -6.72 -5.53 14.59
CA ASN A 397 -7.57 -4.74 15.48
C ASN A 397 -7.58 -3.28 15.00
N THR A 398 -8.68 -2.87 14.37
CA THR A 398 -8.78 -1.54 13.79
C THR A 398 -9.34 -0.54 14.80
N THR A 399 -8.58 0.51 15.10
CA THR A 399 -9.03 1.67 15.87
C THR A 399 -9.19 2.86 14.94
N TYR A 400 -10.37 3.44 14.92
CA TYR A 400 -10.66 4.64 14.15
C TYR A 400 -10.33 5.88 14.97
N LEU A 401 -9.66 6.85 14.36
CA LEU A 401 -9.44 8.16 14.97
C LEU A 401 -10.52 9.13 14.47
N VAL A 402 -11.18 9.79 15.43
CA VAL A 402 -12.12 10.88 15.18
C VAL A 402 -11.42 12.17 15.58
N VAL A 403 -11.34 13.11 14.64
CA VAL A 403 -10.59 14.35 14.81
C VAL A 403 -11.52 15.55 14.64
N ASP A 404 -11.66 16.34 15.70
CA ASP A 404 -12.39 17.59 15.66
C ASP A 404 -11.41 18.75 15.49
N THR A 405 -11.27 19.20 14.24
CA THR A 405 -10.36 20.27 13.84
C THR A 405 -11.06 21.62 13.92
N LYS A 406 -10.41 22.59 14.55
CA LYS A 406 -10.81 24.01 14.54
C LYS A 406 -9.61 24.84 14.14
N PHE A 407 -9.80 25.78 13.22
CA PHE A 407 -8.71 26.64 12.76
C PHE A 407 -9.18 28.10 12.63
N GLN A 408 -8.25 29.01 12.90
CA GLN A 408 -8.46 30.45 12.71
C GLN A 408 -8.02 30.82 11.30
N TRP A 409 -8.84 31.53 10.56
CA TRP A 409 -8.52 32.01 9.23
C TRP A 409 -8.90 33.49 9.05
N ASN A 410 -8.13 34.17 8.20
CA ASN A 410 -8.33 35.57 7.88
C ASN A 410 -8.87 35.72 6.45
N PRO A 411 -10.13 36.15 6.25
CA PRO A 411 -10.71 36.30 4.92
C PRO A 411 -10.03 37.36 4.05
N ASN A 412 -9.23 38.26 4.65
CA ASN A 412 -8.50 39.31 3.91
C ASN A 412 -7.23 38.75 3.22
N LEU A 413 -6.78 37.55 3.57
CA LEU A 413 -5.59 36.91 3.00
C LEU A 413 -5.89 35.91 1.87
N THR A 414 -7.16 35.69 1.54
CA THR A 414 -7.57 34.76 0.49
C THR A 414 -8.81 35.27 -0.24
N SER A 415 -8.97 34.86 -1.49
CA SER A 415 -10.20 35.04 -2.27
C SER A 415 -11.20 33.89 -2.12
N SER A 416 -10.83 32.84 -1.39
CA SER A 416 -11.63 31.63 -1.19
C SER A 416 -12.74 31.87 -0.15
N SER A 417 -13.86 31.19 -0.33
CA SER A 417 -14.95 31.23 0.68
C SER A 417 -14.59 30.37 1.90
N GLN A 418 -15.24 30.60 3.04
CA GLN A 418 -15.08 29.81 4.25
C GLN A 418 -15.25 28.30 3.98
N THR A 419 -16.29 27.93 3.23
CA THR A 419 -16.58 26.53 2.89
C THR A 419 -15.49 25.91 2.01
N ALA A 420 -14.85 26.70 1.15
CA ALA A 420 -13.73 26.22 0.34
C ALA A 420 -12.49 25.95 1.20
N ILE A 421 -12.18 26.82 2.15
CA ILE A 421 -11.05 26.62 3.08
C ILE A 421 -11.34 25.44 4.02
N GLU A 422 -12.57 25.29 4.54
CA GLU A 422 -12.96 24.12 5.34
C GLU A 422 -12.79 22.82 4.55
N GLN A 423 -13.09 22.81 3.24
CA GLN A 423 -12.89 21.65 2.39
C GLN A 423 -11.40 21.36 2.16
N ILE A 424 -10.57 22.37 1.93
CA ILE A 424 -9.10 22.23 1.81
C ILE A 424 -8.52 21.59 3.07
N VAL A 425 -8.90 22.07 4.24
CA VAL A 425 -8.46 21.51 5.53
C VAL A 425 -8.95 20.07 5.69
N LYS A 426 -10.20 19.79 5.35
CA LYS A 426 -10.77 18.44 5.41
C LYS A 426 -10.01 17.48 4.49
N ASP A 427 -9.72 17.89 3.27
CA ASP A 427 -8.95 17.06 2.31
C ASP A 427 -7.50 16.86 2.79
N THR A 428 -6.90 17.87 3.40
CA THR A 428 -5.56 17.76 4.03
C THR A 428 -5.56 16.74 5.16
N VAL A 429 -6.58 16.74 6.02
CA VAL A 429 -6.74 15.73 7.08
C VAL A 429 -6.88 14.33 6.48
N ILE A 430 -7.76 14.14 5.50
CA ILE A 430 -7.95 12.84 4.83
C ILE A 430 -6.63 12.36 4.22
N ASN A 431 -5.95 13.20 3.45
CA ASN A 431 -4.68 12.87 2.80
C ASN A 431 -3.56 12.52 3.81
N TYR A 432 -3.52 13.19 4.96
CA TYR A 432 -2.59 12.85 6.04
C TYR A 432 -2.82 11.41 6.55
N PHE A 433 -4.08 11.06 6.80
CA PHE A 433 -4.41 9.72 7.28
C PHE A 433 -4.15 8.63 6.22
N ASP A 434 -4.51 8.87 4.97
CA ASP A 434 -4.29 7.93 3.88
C ASP A 434 -2.79 7.71 3.59
N ALA A 435 -1.98 8.76 3.70
CA ALA A 435 -0.55 8.67 3.41
C ALA A 435 0.28 8.10 4.57
N GLN A 436 -0.09 8.34 5.82
CA GLN A 436 0.75 8.04 6.99
C GLN A 436 0.21 6.96 7.92
N LEU A 437 -1.09 6.63 7.84
CA LEU A 437 -1.73 5.61 8.68
C LEU A 437 -2.33 4.50 7.79
N GLY A 438 -3.13 3.61 8.36
CA GLY A 438 -3.74 2.49 7.63
C GLY A 438 -2.88 1.23 7.57
N GLY A 439 -1.74 1.19 8.25
CA GLY A 439 -0.86 0.03 8.38
C GLY A 439 -0.42 -0.21 9.82
N PHE A 440 0.35 -1.30 10.00
CA PHE A 440 0.94 -1.65 11.30
C PHE A 440 2.10 -0.74 11.67
N ASP A 441 2.41 -0.66 12.98
CA ASP A 441 3.52 0.14 13.53
C ASP A 441 3.46 1.64 13.17
N LYS A 442 2.27 2.14 12.87
CA LYS A 442 2.05 3.54 12.58
C LYS A 442 1.65 4.29 13.84
N SER A 443 2.04 5.56 13.91
CA SER A 443 1.73 6.43 15.04
C SER A 443 1.10 7.72 14.55
N PHE A 444 -0.03 8.06 15.11
CA PHE A 444 -0.61 9.38 14.92
C PHE A 444 0.17 10.41 15.77
N ARG A 445 0.54 11.54 15.15
CA ARG A 445 1.15 12.68 15.84
C ARG A 445 0.38 13.94 15.50
N ARG A 446 -0.25 14.54 16.51
CA ARG A 446 -1.06 15.75 16.35
C ARG A 446 -0.25 16.92 15.78
N SER A 447 1.00 17.11 16.20
CA SER A 447 1.87 18.16 15.68
C SER A 447 2.08 18.08 14.17
N ASN A 448 2.28 16.87 13.62
CA ASN A 448 2.45 16.70 12.17
C ASN A 448 1.18 17.09 11.41
N LEU A 449 0.01 16.70 11.94
CA LEU A 449 -1.27 17.06 11.34
C LEU A 449 -1.49 18.58 11.36
N LEU A 450 -1.26 19.24 12.50
CA LEU A 450 -1.45 20.68 12.64
C LEU A 450 -0.50 21.46 11.71
N THR A 451 0.75 21.05 11.57
CA THR A 451 1.68 21.68 10.61
C THR A 451 1.15 21.60 9.18
N LEU A 452 0.60 20.45 8.77
CA LEU A 452 0.04 20.31 7.42
C LEU A 452 -1.23 21.14 7.21
N ILE A 453 -2.03 21.33 8.27
CA ILE A 453 -3.22 22.18 8.21
C ILE A 453 -2.82 23.66 8.12
N ASP A 454 -1.86 24.10 8.94
CA ASP A 454 -1.38 25.47 8.96
C ASP A 454 -0.68 25.85 7.62
N ASP A 455 -0.04 24.90 6.97
CA ASP A 455 0.61 25.07 5.66
C ASP A 455 -0.35 24.90 4.46
N ALA A 456 -1.62 24.48 4.69
CA ALA A 456 -2.55 24.17 3.60
C ALA A 456 -3.03 25.41 2.82
N ASP A 457 -3.15 26.55 3.49
CA ASP A 457 -3.50 27.84 2.86
C ASP A 457 -2.91 29.01 3.68
N PRO A 458 -2.34 30.05 3.04
CA PRO A 458 -1.75 31.21 3.73
C PRO A 458 -2.73 32.00 4.61
N SER A 459 -4.02 31.85 4.42
CA SER A 459 -5.06 32.48 5.23
C SER A 459 -5.31 31.80 6.58
N ILE A 460 -4.78 30.60 6.79
CA ILE A 460 -4.87 29.86 8.05
C ILE A 460 -3.79 30.39 9.00
N LEU A 461 -4.23 30.93 10.13
CA LEU A 461 -3.33 31.55 11.11
C LEU A 461 -2.87 30.59 12.20
N SER A 462 -3.76 29.69 12.61
CA SER A 462 -3.48 28.66 13.62
C SER A 462 -4.54 27.58 13.59
N SER A 463 -4.17 26.37 14.01
CA SER A 463 -5.10 25.25 14.10
C SER A 463 -4.99 24.51 15.43
N ARG A 464 -6.06 23.81 15.77
CA ARG A 464 -6.11 22.87 16.91
C ARG A 464 -6.97 21.68 16.53
N ALA A 465 -6.62 20.52 17.07
CA ALA A 465 -7.33 19.28 16.85
C ALA A 465 -7.51 18.52 18.17
N ASN A 466 -8.73 18.09 18.46
CA ASN A 466 -9.04 17.16 19.53
C ASN A 466 -9.19 15.78 18.91
N VAL A 467 -8.60 14.78 19.55
CA VAL A 467 -8.52 13.43 19.00
C VAL A 467 -9.22 12.44 19.92
N ARG A 468 -10.06 11.60 19.34
CA ARG A 468 -10.75 10.52 20.06
C ARG A 468 -10.49 9.20 19.35
N MET A 469 -10.38 8.12 20.10
CA MET A 469 -10.25 6.76 19.61
C MET A 469 -11.63 6.11 19.53
N GLN A 470 -11.96 5.45 18.45
CA GLN A 470 -13.24 4.79 18.23
C GLN A 470 -13.02 3.31 17.87
N TYR A 471 -13.74 2.44 18.53
CA TYR A 471 -13.84 1.01 18.22
C TYR A 471 -15.24 0.68 17.71
N ARG A 472 -15.33 -0.24 16.77
CA ARG A 472 -16.59 -0.64 16.14
C ARG A 472 -16.82 -2.12 16.33
N PHE A 473 -18.01 -2.52 16.74
CA PHE A 473 -18.38 -3.93 16.85
C PHE A 473 -19.84 -4.17 16.48
N ILE A 474 -20.11 -5.39 16.04
CA ILE A 474 -21.47 -5.87 15.77
C ILE A 474 -21.89 -6.71 16.98
N PRO A 475 -22.98 -6.35 17.68
CA PRO A 475 -23.43 -7.12 18.83
C PRO A 475 -23.92 -8.51 18.39
N SER A 476 -23.52 -9.53 19.14
CA SER A 476 -24.02 -10.90 18.97
C SER A 476 -25.46 -11.01 19.46
N VAL A 477 -26.21 -11.92 18.87
CA VAL A 477 -27.58 -12.19 19.33
C VAL A 477 -27.54 -12.85 20.72
N GLY A 478 -28.22 -12.27 21.69
CA GLY A 478 -28.26 -12.77 23.07
C GLY A 478 -27.31 -12.07 24.02
N ILE A 479 -27.05 -12.69 25.18
CA ILE A 479 -26.16 -12.16 26.22
C ILE A 479 -24.71 -12.41 25.82
N SER A 480 -23.91 -11.37 25.71
CA SER A 480 -22.51 -11.47 25.29
C SER A 480 -21.61 -10.58 26.11
N ASN A 481 -20.34 -11.01 26.26
CA ASN A 481 -19.28 -10.24 26.89
C ASN A 481 -18.33 -9.72 25.80
N TYR A 482 -17.86 -8.49 25.94
CA TYR A 482 -16.93 -7.88 24.99
C TYR A 482 -15.72 -7.32 25.75
N THR A 483 -14.54 -7.57 25.21
CA THR A 483 -13.31 -6.91 25.64
C THR A 483 -12.77 -6.09 24.49
N ILE A 484 -12.75 -4.79 24.65
CA ILE A 484 -12.32 -3.81 23.67
C ILE A 484 -10.97 -3.27 24.12
N GLN A 485 -9.96 -3.38 23.26
CA GLN A 485 -8.62 -2.91 23.55
C GLN A 485 -8.27 -1.72 22.66
N PHE A 486 -8.10 -0.55 23.24
CA PHE A 486 -7.56 0.62 22.54
C PHE A 486 -6.03 0.60 22.51
N PRO A 487 -5.41 1.21 21.50
CA PRO A 487 -3.95 1.22 21.33
C PRO A 487 -3.21 2.12 22.33
N SER A 488 -3.92 3.01 23.01
CA SER A 488 -3.37 3.94 23.99
C SER A 488 -4.23 3.97 25.25
N SER A 489 -3.64 4.43 26.36
CA SER A 489 -4.36 4.70 27.60
C SER A 489 -5.51 5.68 27.38
N ILE A 490 -6.61 5.47 28.12
CA ILE A 490 -7.81 6.31 28.09
C ILE A 490 -7.69 7.37 29.18
N GLU A 491 -8.26 8.56 28.94
CA GLU A 491 -8.34 9.61 29.96
C GLU A 491 -9.06 9.09 31.22
N THR A 492 -8.47 9.36 32.38
CA THR A 492 -9.09 8.99 33.66
C THR A 492 -10.39 9.79 33.83
N SER A 493 -11.45 9.11 34.28
CA SER A 493 -12.73 9.75 34.53
C SER A 493 -12.59 10.95 35.47
N ASN A 494 -13.17 12.05 35.07
CA ASN A 494 -13.30 13.25 35.89
C ASN A 494 -14.77 13.48 36.30
N THR A 495 -15.03 14.53 37.05
CA THR A 495 -16.39 14.86 37.54
C THR A 495 -17.18 15.72 36.57
N THR A 496 -16.61 16.14 35.45
CA THR A 496 -17.20 17.16 34.54
C THR A 496 -17.44 16.62 33.13
N SER A 497 -16.69 15.61 32.67
CA SER A 497 -16.79 15.08 31.31
C SER A 497 -16.71 13.56 31.28
N HIS A 498 -17.37 12.96 30.28
CA HIS A 498 -17.30 11.53 30.02
C HIS A 498 -16.11 11.24 29.10
N SER A 499 -15.22 10.36 29.54
CA SER A 499 -14.08 9.90 28.75
C SER A 499 -14.48 8.81 27.75
N ILE A 500 -15.60 8.13 27.97
CA ILE A 500 -16.16 7.09 27.10
C ILE A 500 -17.60 7.42 26.75
N THR A 501 -17.93 7.31 25.48
CA THR A 501 -19.29 7.50 24.93
C THR A 501 -19.52 6.50 23.78
N SER A 502 -20.76 6.28 23.39
CA SER A 502 -21.06 5.49 22.19
C SER A 502 -22.15 6.10 21.32
N ASP A 503 -22.28 5.54 20.12
CA ASP A 503 -23.48 5.71 19.30
C ASP A 503 -24.68 5.01 19.95
N SER A 504 -25.85 5.29 19.40
CA SER A 504 -27.13 4.73 19.86
C SER A 504 -27.33 3.29 19.43
N PHE A 505 -27.95 2.49 20.29
CA PHE A 505 -28.35 1.10 20.01
C PHE A 505 -29.67 0.76 20.71
N ASN A 506 -30.33 -0.32 20.28
CA ASN A 506 -31.54 -0.81 20.94
C ASN A 506 -31.19 -1.71 22.14
N ILE A 507 -31.83 -1.46 23.26
CA ILE A 507 -31.75 -2.33 24.44
C ILE A 507 -33.08 -2.30 25.21
N SER A 508 -33.64 -3.46 25.50
CA SER A 508 -34.90 -3.61 26.26
C SER A 508 -36.05 -2.75 25.73
N GLY A 509 -36.14 -2.59 24.39
CA GLY A 509 -37.16 -1.80 23.72
C GLY A 509 -36.98 -0.29 23.78
N LYS A 510 -35.79 0.18 24.21
CA LYS A 510 -35.40 1.59 24.31
C LYS A 510 -34.16 1.86 23.48
N VAL A 511 -33.92 3.14 23.18
CA VAL A 511 -32.71 3.58 22.51
C VAL A 511 -31.71 4.04 23.58
N GLY A 512 -30.65 3.26 23.76
CA GLY A 512 -29.60 3.50 24.76
C GLY A 512 -28.28 3.93 24.13
N THR A 513 -27.40 4.49 24.98
CA THR A 513 -26.00 4.80 24.65
C THR A 513 -25.11 4.46 25.86
N PHE A 514 -23.88 4.02 25.60
CA PHE A 514 -22.87 3.84 26.65
C PHE A 514 -22.26 5.18 27.05
N ARG A 515 -21.99 5.33 28.33
CA ARG A 515 -21.05 6.34 28.87
C ARG A 515 -20.39 5.81 30.14
N ASN A 516 -19.23 6.34 30.49
CA ASN A 516 -18.70 6.11 31.83
C ASN A 516 -19.43 6.99 32.85
N ARG A 517 -19.63 6.47 34.05
CA ARG A 517 -20.12 7.27 35.17
C ARG A 517 -19.06 8.31 35.55
N LEU A 518 -19.47 9.55 35.80
CA LEU A 518 -18.57 10.63 36.21
C LEU A 518 -17.81 10.27 37.50
N GLY A 519 -16.50 10.44 37.50
CA GLY A 519 -15.62 10.11 38.62
C GLY A 519 -15.46 8.60 38.90
N SER A 520 -15.84 7.72 37.94
CA SER A 520 -15.78 6.25 38.12
C SER A 520 -15.34 5.56 36.82
N SER A 521 -14.80 4.35 36.96
CA SER A 521 -14.48 3.45 35.84
C SER A 521 -15.68 2.63 35.34
N VAL A 522 -16.83 2.72 35.98
CA VAL A 522 -18.03 1.96 35.65
C VAL A 522 -18.69 2.50 34.39
N ILE A 523 -19.11 1.61 33.50
CA ILE A 523 -19.87 1.94 32.29
C ILE A 523 -21.35 1.69 32.53
N GLU A 524 -22.16 2.70 32.24
CA GLU A 524 -23.61 2.67 32.36
C GLU A 524 -24.29 2.85 31.00
N ILE A 525 -25.54 2.43 30.89
CA ILE A 525 -26.37 2.68 29.72
C ILE A 525 -27.48 3.66 30.10
N ILE A 526 -27.59 4.74 29.33
CA ILE A 526 -28.64 5.73 29.48
C ILE A 526 -29.62 5.68 28.32
N ASP A 527 -30.87 5.97 28.62
CA ASP A 527 -31.92 6.19 27.64
C ASP A 527 -31.75 7.61 27.06
N ILE A 528 -31.54 7.71 25.75
CA ILE A 528 -31.30 8.99 25.06
C ILE A 528 -32.51 9.91 25.17
N SER A 529 -33.74 9.37 25.18
CA SER A 529 -34.97 10.16 25.19
C SER A 529 -35.27 10.77 26.56
N THR A 530 -34.90 10.06 27.64
CA THR A 530 -35.26 10.47 29.03
C THR A 530 -34.05 10.89 29.85
N GLY A 531 -32.81 10.59 29.40
CA GLY A 531 -31.58 10.80 30.16
C GLY A 531 -31.43 9.91 31.39
N LYS A 532 -32.36 8.97 31.65
CA LYS A 532 -32.32 8.08 32.79
C LYS A 532 -31.50 6.81 32.50
N ASN A 533 -30.91 6.25 33.55
CA ASN A 533 -30.19 4.98 33.43
C ASN A 533 -31.13 3.84 33.07
N ILE A 534 -30.75 3.06 32.05
CA ILE A 534 -31.34 1.77 31.72
C ILE A 534 -30.62 0.67 32.50
N SER A 535 -29.29 0.79 32.60
CA SER A 535 -28.45 -0.07 33.44
C SER A 535 -27.35 0.74 34.09
N ASP A 536 -27.19 0.56 35.39
CA ASP A 536 -26.22 1.29 36.20
C ASP A 536 -24.78 0.75 36.10
N ASN A 537 -24.63 -0.52 35.65
CA ASN A 537 -23.35 -1.17 35.46
C ASN A 537 -23.49 -2.24 34.38
N VAL A 538 -22.83 -2.05 33.26
CA VAL A 538 -22.70 -3.02 32.16
C VAL A 538 -21.24 -3.38 31.89
N GLY A 539 -20.33 -2.84 32.69
CA GLY A 539 -18.91 -3.09 32.55
C GLY A 539 -18.03 -2.03 33.16
N GLU A 540 -16.75 -2.19 32.93
CA GLU A 540 -15.72 -1.30 33.46
C GLU A 540 -14.66 -1.00 32.40
N TYR A 541 -13.97 0.12 32.57
CA TYR A 541 -12.78 0.41 31.79
C TYR A 541 -11.55 0.61 32.67
N ASN A 542 -10.42 0.18 32.13
CA ASN A 542 -9.12 0.42 32.73
C ASN A 542 -8.41 1.53 31.95
N ALA A 543 -8.29 2.70 32.57
CA ALA A 543 -7.70 3.87 31.95
C ALA A 543 -6.23 3.65 31.52
N SER A 544 -5.43 2.97 32.36
CA SER A 544 -3.99 2.78 32.10
C SER A 544 -3.71 1.80 30.98
N THR A 545 -4.52 0.73 30.86
CA THR A 545 -4.34 -0.29 29.81
C THR A 545 -5.12 0.03 28.53
N GLY A 546 -6.06 0.97 28.57
CA GLY A 546 -6.93 1.28 27.44
C GLY A 546 -7.97 0.19 27.15
N THR A 547 -8.34 -0.61 28.15
CA THR A 547 -9.24 -1.76 27.98
C THR A 547 -10.64 -1.41 28.48
N ILE A 548 -11.66 -1.75 27.72
CA ILE A 548 -13.08 -1.69 28.11
C ILE A 548 -13.61 -3.11 28.14
N THR A 549 -14.21 -3.51 29.26
CA THR A 549 -14.87 -4.80 29.41
C THR A 549 -16.37 -4.57 29.58
N LEU A 550 -17.18 -5.09 28.67
CA LEU A 550 -18.63 -5.10 28.77
C LEU A 550 -19.08 -6.51 29.17
N SER A 551 -19.95 -6.61 30.16
CA SER A 551 -20.45 -7.89 30.69
C SER A 551 -21.96 -7.99 30.51
N SER A 552 -22.42 -9.16 30.06
CA SER A 552 -23.85 -9.48 29.91
C SER A 552 -24.63 -8.45 29.04
N PHE A 553 -24.01 -7.94 27.99
CA PHE A 553 -24.63 -7.00 27.09
C PHE A 553 -25.67 -7.71 26.18
N THR A 554 -26.87 -7.13 26.05
CA THR A 554 -28.00 -7.68 25.28
C THR A 554 -28.54 -6.73 24.20
N GLY A 555 -27.80 -5.67 23.91
CA GLY A 555 -28.19 -4.67 22.91
C GLY A 555 -28.15 -5.20 21.48
N SER A 556 -28.91 -4.56 20.59
CA SER A 556 -28.93 -4.81 19.16
C SER A 556 -28.76 -3.52 18.36
N LEU A 557 -28.42 -3.65 17.08
CA LEU A 557 -28.24 -2.51 16.19
C LEU A 557 -29.58 -1.78 15.97
N LEU A 558 -29.52 -0.48 15.78
CA LEU A 558 -30.59 0.28 15.15
C LEU A 558 -30.66 -0.06 13.66
N SER A 559 -31.83 0.02 13.05
CA SER A 559 -32.07 -0.36 11.64
C SER A 559 -31.15 0.34 10.62
N ASN A 560 -30.60 1.50 10.96
CA ASN A 560 -29.72 2.29 10.09
C ASN A 560 -28.22 2.18 10.42
N ASN A 561 -27.84 1.41 11.45
CA ASN A 561 -26.46 1.29 11.91
C ASN A 561 -25.87 -0.05 11.51
N ALA A 562 -24.69 -0.04 10.91
CA ALA A 562 -23.95 -1.26 10.57
C ALA A 562 -23.18 -1.85 11.79
N ASN A 563 -22.87 -1.04 12.79
CA ASN A 563 -22.12 -1.40 14.00
C ASN A 563 -22.42 -0.43 15.14
N ILE A 564 -22.05 -0.80 16.35
CA ILE A 564 -22.01 0.10 17.51
C ILE A 564 -20.60 0.68 17.58
N LYS A 565 -20.50 2.01 17.67
CA LYS A 565 -19.25 2.73 17.79
C LYS A 565 -19.05 3.16 19.24
N ILE A 566 -17.97 2.72 19.88
CA ILE A 566 -17.56 3.18 21.21
C ILE A 566 -16.38 4.11 21.04
N THR A 567 -16.49 5.31 21.58
CA THR A 567 -15.49 6.37 21.47
C THR A 567 -14.88 6.63 22.84
N ALA A 568 -13.55 6.69 22.90
CA ALA A 568 -12.79 6.98 24.10
C ALA A 568 -11.80 8.13 23.87
N VAL A 569 -11.65 9.00 24.87
CA VAL A 569 -10.66 10.08 24.85
C VAL A 569 -9.31 9.50 25.26
N PRO A 570 -8.24 9.61 24.46
CA PRO A 570 -6.92 9.16 24.87
C PRO A 570 -6.35 10.03 26.00
N ALA A 571 -5.62 9.43 26.94
CA ALA A 571 -4.97 10.18 28.02
C ALA A 571 -3.93 11.20 27.49
N ASN A 572 -3.37 10.92 26.31
CA ASN A 572 -2.49 11.84 25.59
C ASN A 572 -2.99 12.00 24.14
N GLU A 573 -3.65 13.10 23.87
CA GLU A 573 -4.13 13.44 22.53
C GLU A 573 -3.02 13.82 21.53
N SER A 574 -1.79 14.05 22.00
CA SER A 574 -0.68 14.44 21.13
C SER A 574 -0.16 13.29 20.30
N THR A 575 -0.29 12.06 20.81
CA THR A 575 0.20 10.85 20.13
C THR A 575 -0.69 9.66 20.42
N VAL A 576 -1.05 8.91 19.36
CA VAL A 576 -1.70 7.60 19.47
C VAL A 576 -0.83 6.61 18.71
N ASN A 577 -0.33 5.58 19.41
CA ASN A 577 0.56 4.59 18.81
C ASN A 577 -0.21 3.29 18.56
N ALA A 578 -0.10 2.74 17.37
CA ALA A 578 -0.59 1.40 17.10
C ALA A 578 0.35 0.38 17.76
N LEU A 579 -0.20 -0.48 18.64
CA LEU A 579 0.54 -1.54 19.31
C LEU A 579 0.25 -2.89 18.63
N ARG A 580 1.29 -3.72 18.42
CA ARG A 580 1.20 -5.07 17.85
C ARG A 580 0.36 -5.13 16.56
N ASN A 581 -0.80 -5.81 16.63
CA ASN A 581 -1.73 -6.00 15.50
C ASN A 581 -2.80 -4.90 15.37
N ASN A 582 -2.61 -3.76 16.02
CA ASN A 582 -3.52 -2.62 15.88
C ASN A 582 -3.17 -1.82 14.62
N VAL A 583 -4.22 -1.39 13.92
CA VAL A 583 -4.16 -0.49 12.77
C VAL A 583 -4.97 0.76 13.11
N LEU A 584 -4.38 1.93 12.86
CA LEU A 584 -5.07 3.20 13.01
C LEU A 584 -5.73 3.58 11.67
N ASN A 585 -7.02 3.89 11.72
CA ASN A 585 -7.78 4.34 10.56
C ASN A 585 -8.48 5.67 10.87
N PHE A 586 -9.10 6.31 9.90
CA PHE A 586 -9.76 7.60 10.07
C PHE A 586 -11.28 7.48 9.86
N ASP A 587 -12.08 8.08 10.76
CA ASP A 587 -13.52 8.22 10.56
C ASP A 587 -13.84 9.64 10.08
N ALA A 588 -13.81 9.86 8.76
CA ALA A 588 -14.12 11.14 8.15
C ALA A 588 -15.58 11.59 8.37
N THR A 589 -16.49 10.64 8.64
CA THR A 589 -17.92 10.95 8.84
C THR A 589 -18.24 11.44 10.25
N ALA A 590 -17.49 10.95 11.25
CA ALA A 590 -17.63 11.36 12.64
C ALA A 590 -16.73 12.56 13.00
N SER A 591 -15.78 12.89 12.14
CA SER A 591 -14.84 14.00 12.33
C SER A 591 -15.42 15.32 11.83
N THR A 592 -15.05 16.41 12.51
CA THR A 592 -15.54 17.76 12.19
C THR A 592 -14.41 18.71 11.84
N THR A 593 -14.68 19.63 10.91
CA THR A 593 -13.77 20.71 10.55
C THR A 593 -14.53 22.03 10.63
N THR A 594 -14.05 22.97 11.42
CA THR A 594 -14.73 24.24 11.67
C THR A 594 -13.76 25.40 11.55
N ALA A 595 -14.08 26.37 10.71
CA ALA A 595 -13.34 27.61 10.58
C ALA A 595 -13.85 28.65 11.61
N ILE A 596 -12.92 29.36 12.22
CA ILE A 596 -13.18 30.50 13.12
C ILE A 596 -12.61 31.74 12.42
N ILE A 597 -13.51 32.68 12.08
CA ILE A 597 -13.10 33.92 11.40
C ILE A 597 -12.36 34.83 12.40
N THR A 598 -11.25 35.35 11.96
CA THR A 598 -10.46 36.33 12.73
C THR A 598 -10.19 37.54 11.86
N ASP A 599 -10.86 38.64 12.15
CA ASP A 599 -10.75 39.90 11.40
C ASP A 599 -9.62 40.82 11.91
N SER A 600 -8.95 40.46 13.00
CA SER A 600 -7.90 41.28 13.61
C SER A 600 -6.52 40.68 13.36
N LEU A 601 -5.69 41.43 12.64
CA LEU A 601 -4.26 41.39 12.77
C LEU A 601 -3.85 42.18 14.01
#